data_edfeefff086c6091df413ba7399522de
#
_entry.id   edfeefff086c6091df413ba7399522de
#
_cell.length_a   1.000
_cell.length_b   1.000
_cell.length_c   1.000
_cell.angle_alpha   90.00
_cell.angle_beta   90.00
_cell.angle_gamma   90.00
#
_symmetry.space_group_name_H-M   'P 1'
#
loop_
_entity.id
_entity.type
_entity.pdbx_description
1 polymer ?
#
loop_
_entity_poly.entity_id
_entity_poly.type
_entity_poly.pdbx_seq_one_letter_code
_entity_poly.pdbx_strand_id
1 'polypeptide(L)'
;MESPQNQEEVIRVRLPRNKEVLGIVEQRLGASRMKVNCLDGNSRVCRIPGRFKRKLWIREKDIVLVEPWEFEESIKGDIIYKYRQNQVDWLKRKGYIKSIDELEEF
;
A
#
# COMPACT_ATOMS: atom_id res chain seq x y z
N MET A 1 -19.82 8.45 27.29
CA MET A 1 -19.45 8.22 26.78
C MET A 1 -19.00 8.12 26.39
N GLU A 2 -19.02 8.38 26.11
CA GLU A 2 -18.61 8.17 25.58
C GLU A 2 -18.36 7.65 25.04
N SER A 3 -18.28 7.72 24.66
CA SER A 3 -18.45 7.31 23.99
C SER A 3 -18.20 6.49 23.50
N PRO A 4 -18.36 6.12 23.65
CA PRO A 4 -18.04 4.89 23.09
C PRO A 4 -17.85 4.92 21.71
N GLN A 5 -18.48 5.60 21.17
CA GLN A 5 -18.29 5.67 19.80
C GLN A 5 -16.87 5.77 19.45
N ASN A 6 -16.12 6.14 20.34
CA ASN A 6 -14.74 6.30 20.02
C ASN A 6 -14.02 5.02 19.91
N GLN A 7 -14.49 4.01 20.60
CA GLN A 7 -13.81 2.77 20.50
C GLN A 7 -13.93 2.21 19.14
N GLU A 8 -15.07 2.37 18.57
CA GLU A 8 -15.19 1.81 17.26
C GLU A 8 -14.36 2.53 16.28
N GLU A 9 -13.93 3.69 16.64
CA GLU A 9 -13.15 4.44 15.71
C GLU A 9 -11.70 4.24 15.85
N VAL A 10 -11.28 3.37 16.73
CA VAL A 10 -9.88 3.07 16.84
C VAL A 10 -9.50 2.21 15.65
N ILE A 11 -8.83 2.81 14.71
CA ILE A 11 -8.40 2.11 13.50
C ILE A 11 -6.92 1.92 13.62
N ARG A 12 -6.48 0.68 13.51
CA ARG A 12 -5.07 0.37 13.55
C ARG A 12 -4.55 0.39 12.13
N VAL A 13 -3.73 1.38 11.84
CA VAL A 13 -3.22 1.55 10.50
C VAL A 13 -1.71 1.38 10.55
N ARG A 14 -1.21 0.44 9.77
CA ARG A 14 0.21 0.21 9.72
C ARG A 14 0.86 1.30 8.90
N LEU A 15 1.79 2.01 9.50
CA LEU A 15 2.51 3.07 8.81
C LEU A 15 3.85 2.55 8.32
N PRO A 16 4.36 3.15 7.22
CA PRO A 16 5.66 2.74 6.71
C PRO A 16 6.75 2.94 7.77
N ARG A 17 7.68 2.01 7.83
CA ARG A 17 8.83 2.09 8.72
C ARG A 17 10.08 1.81 7.90
N ASN A 18 11.17 2.44 8.29
CA ASN A 18 12.45 2.24 7.62
C ASN A 18 12.31 2.59 6.14
N LYS A 19 12.58 1.64 5.26
CA LYS A 19 12.53 1.89 3.82
C LYS A 19 11.18 1.61 3.21
N GLU A 20 10.20 1.21 4.00
CA GLU A 20 8.88 0.89 3.45
C GLU A 20 8.23 2.13 2.87
N VAL A 21 7.48 1.96 1.78
CA VAL A 21 6.77 3.06 1.16
C VAL A 21 5.36 2.63 0.80
N LEU A 22 4.45 3.60 0.82
CA LEU A 22 3.10 3.37 0.36
C LEU A 22 3.06 3.44 -1.16
N GLY A 23 2.13 2.72 -1.77
CA GLY A 23 1.97 2.79 -3.21
C GLY A 23 0.58 2.37 -3.64
N ILE A 24 0.26 2.63 -4.89
CA ILE A 24 -0.99 2.21 -5.48
C ILE A 24 -0.70 1.22 -6.59
N VAL A 25 -1.44 0.11 -6.60
CA VAL A 25 -1.25 -0.92 -7.61
C VAL A 25 -1.78 -0.40 -8.94
N GLU A 26 -0.92 -0.31 -9.92
CA GLU A 26 -1.31 0.19 -11.22
C GLU A 26 -1.76 -0.92 -12.14
N GLN A 27 -1.09 -2.05 -12.12
CA GLN A 27 -1.34 -3.10 -13.10
C GLN A 27 -0.89 -4.45 -12.56
N ARG A 28 -1.69 -5.46 -12.80
CA ARG A 28 -1.30 -6.83 -12.49
C ARG A 28 -0.55 -7.38 -13.68
N LEU A 29 0.64 -7.93 -13.42
CA LEU A 29 1.51 -8.42 -14.48
C LEU A 29 1.51 -9.93 -14.59
N GLY A 30 0.76 -10.62 -13.71
CA GLY A 30 0.75 -12.07 -13.71
C GLY A 30 1.84 -12.63 -12.81
N ALA A 31 1.78 -13.93 -12.53
CA ALA A 31 2.77 -14.61 -11.71
C ALA A 31 3.04 -13.90 -10.39
N SER A 32 1.99 -13.38 -9.77
CA SER A 32 2.06 -12.67 -8.49
C SER A 32 2.92 -11.42 -8.54
N ARG A 33 3.06 -10.80 -9.70
CA ARG A 33 3.80 -9.57 -9.86
C ARG A 33 2.86 -8.44 -10.22
N MET A 34 3.19 -7.25 -9.77
CA MET A 34 2.35 -6.09 -9.97
C MET A 34 3.20 -4.87 -10.16
N LYS A 35 2.72 -3.95 -10.99
CA LYS A 35 3.36 -2.65 -11.12
C LYS A 35 2.72 -1.74 -10.12
N VAL A 36 3.53 -1.13 -9.27
CA VAL A 36 3.05 -0.29 -8.17
C VAL A 36 3.70 1.08 -8.28
N ASN A 37 2.85 2.12 -8.30
CA ASN A 37 3.34 3.48 -8.25
C ASN A 37 3.52 3.86 -6.79
N CYS A 38 4.76 4.01 -6.38
CA CYS A 38 5.07 4.29 -5.00
C CYS A 38 5.13 5.78 -4.74
N LEU A 39 4.82 6.17 -3.51
CA LEU A 39 4.73 7.59 -3.17
C LEU A 39 6.09 8.26 -3.09
N ASP A 40 7.16 7.49 -3.14
CA ASP A 40 8.50 8.09 -3.20
C ASP A 40 8.88 8.48 -4.62
N GLY A 41 7.94 8.38 -5.56
CA GLY A 41 8.21 8.78 -6.93
C GLY A 41 8.69 7.66 -7.84
N ASN A 42 8.89 6.46 -7.31
CA ASN A 42 9.39 5.34 -8.10
C ASN A 42 8.26 4.39 -8.43
N SER A 43 8.28 3.89 -9.67
CA SER A 43 7.37 2.84 -10.10
C SER A 43 8.13 1.54 -10.01
N ARG A 44 7.60 0.60 -9.23
CA ARG A 44 8.30 -0.66 -8.99
C ARG A 44 7.51 -1.83 -9.49
N VAL A 45 8.22 -2.85 -9.95
CA VAL A 45 7.61 -4.15 -10.18
C VAL A 45 7.73 -4.90 -8.85
N CYS A 46 6.59 -5.17 -8.23
CA CYS A 46 6.56 -5.78 -6.91
C CYS A 46 5.96 -7.17 -7.00
N ARG A 47 6.45 -8.05 -6.15
CA ARG A 47 5.88 -9.38 -6.06
C ARG A 47 5.19 -9.53 -4.71
N ILE A 48 4.33 -10.53 -4.62
CA ILE A 48 3.74 -10.91 -3.35
C ILE A 48 4.56 -12.08 -2.83
N PRO A 49 5.30 -11.90 -1.73
CA PRO A 49 6.10 -12.99 -1.20
C PRO A 49 5.25 -14.22 -0.90
N GLY A 50 5.86 -15.40 -1.00
CA GLY A 50 5.13 -16.64 -0.82
C GLY A 50 4.38 -16.70 0.49
N ARG A 51 4.95 -16.14 1.56
CA ARG A 51 4.30 -16.18 2.87
C ARG A 51 2.98 -15.41 2.91
N PHE A 52 2.76 -14.52 1.94
CA PHE A 52 1.54 -13.72 1.88
C PHE A 52 0.58 -14.12 0.78
N LYS A 53 0.96 -15.05 -0.09
CA LYS A 53 0.16 -15.31 -1.29
C LYS A 53 -1.27 -15.70 -0.99
N ARG A 54 -1.51 -16.41 0.10
CA ARG A 54 -2.86 -16.82 0.44
C ARG A 54 -3.62 -15.79 1.24
N LYS A 55 -2.92 -14.77 1.72
CA LYS A 55 -3.53 -13.79 2.60
C LYS A 55 -3.78 -12.46 1.93
N LEU A 56 -3.03 -12.15 0.89
CA LEU A 56 -3.15 -10.87 0.23
C LEU A 56 -3.82 -11.06 -1.13
N TRP A 57 -5.01 -10.53 -1.22
CA TRP A 57 -5.77 -10.58 -2.45
C TRP A 57 -5.70 -9.19 -3.07
N ILE A 58 -4.73 -8.99 -3.96
CA ILE A 58 -4.36 -7.67 -4.46
C ILE A 58 -5.04 -7.40 -5.79
N ARG A 59 -5.60 -6.20 -5.94
CA ARG A 59 -6.23 -5.76 -7.18
C ARG A 59 -5.63 -4.44 -7.61
N GLU A 60 -5.91 -4.08 -8.86
CA GLU A 60 -5.53 -2.77 -9.34
C GLU A 60 -6.21 -1.70 -8.51
N LYS A 61 -5.51 -0.62 -8.28
CA LYS A 61 -5.94 0.54 -7.48
C LYS A 61 -5.94 0.32 -6.00
N ASP A 62 -5.54 -0.87 -5.54
CA ASP A 62 -5.37 -1.08 -4.10
C ASP A 62 -4.19 -0.26 -3.60
N ILE A 63 -4.31 0.19 -2.35
CA ILE A 63 -3.21 0.83 -1.66
C ILE A 63 -2.47 -0.22 -0.87
N VAL A 64 -1.17 -0.27 -1.07
CA VAL A 64 -0.33 -1.31 -0.48
C VAL A 64 0.90 -0.70 0.16
N LEU A 65 1.54 -1.49 1.01
CA LEU A 65 2.81 -1.12 1.60
C LEU A 65 3.88 -1.95 0.92
N VAL A 66 4.92 -1.29 0.45
CA VAL A 66 5.97 -1.91 -0.33
C VAL A 66 7.28 -1.84 0.43
N GLU A 67 7.99 -2.95 0.46
CA GLU A 67 9.35 -2.99 0.98
C GLU A 67 10.28 -3.10 -0.22
N PRO A 68 11.01 -2.02 -0.54
CA PRO A 68 11.95 -2.08 -1.67
C PRO A 68 13.01 -3.13 -1.44
N TRP A 69 13.44 -3.78 -2.51
CA TRP A 69 14.51 -4.76 -2.40
C TRP A 69 15.80 -4.05 -2.04
N GLU A 70 16.68 -4.80 -1.40
CA GLU A 70 17.97 -4.24 -1.04
C GLU A 70 18.75 -3.85 -2.29
N PHE A 71 18.69 -4.68 -3.32
CA PHE A 71 19.26 -4.35 -4.61
C PHE A 71 18.13 -3.96 -5.54
N GLU A 72 18.39 -3.02 -6.44
CA GLU A 72 17.37 -2.53 -7.37
C GLU A 72 16.21 -1.90 -6.62
N GLU A 73 16.51 -1.17 -5.55
CA GLU A 73 15.45 -0.68 -4.66
C GLU A 73 14.52 0.30 -5.35
N SER A 74 14.95 0.99 -6.41
CA SER A 74 14.09 1.96 -7.07
C SER A 74 13.14 1.31 -8.07
N ILE A 75 13.35 0.06 -8.44
CA ILE A 75 12.53 -0.60 -9.45
C ILE A 75 11.91 -1.91 -9.00
N LYS A 76 12.30 -2.44 -7.85
CA LYS A 76 11.78 -3.71 -7.35
C LYS A 76 11.37 -3.60 -5.90
N GLY A 77 10.40 -4.41 -5.51
CA GLY A 77 9.98 -4.44 -4.13
C GLY A 77 9.06 -5.61 -3.85
N ASP A 78 8.70 -5.76 -2.58
CA ASP A 78 7.74 -6.76 -2.13
C ASP A 78 6.52 -6.05 -1.57
N ILE A 79 5.33 -6.55 -1.90
CA ILE A 79 4.11 -6.06 -1.29
C ILE A 79 3.96 -6.82 0.03
N ILE A 80 3.95 -6.10 1.13
CA ILE A 80 3.92 -6.73 2.45
C ILE A 80 2.64 -6.44 3.21
N TYR A 81 1.78 -5.57 2.70
CA TYR A 81 0.53 -5.25 3.37
C TYR A 81 -0.42 -4.58 2.39
N LYS A 82 -1.71 -4.88 2.54
CA LYS A 82 -2.75 -4.25 1.74
C LYS A 82 -3.68 -3.51 2.69
N TYR A 83 -3.99 -2.26 2.36
CA TYR A 83 -4.84 -1.44 3.20
C TYR A 83 -6.31 -1.63 2.85
N ARG A 84 -7.15 -1.67 3.87
CA ARG A 84 -8.59 -1.71 3.70
C ARG A 84 -9.10 -0.30 3.43
N GLN A 85 -10.31 -0.21 2.94
CA GLN A 85 -10.86 1.09 2.56
C GLN A 85 -10.87 2.07 3.72
N ASN A 86 -11.29 1.62 4.91
CA ASN A 86 -11.33 2.53 6.05
C ASN A 86 -9.93 2.98 6.46
N GLN A 87 -8.93 2.15 6.24
CA GLN A 87 -7.55 2.54 6.51
C GLN A 87 -7.06 3.53 5.47
N VAL A 88 -7.44 3.32 4.21
CA VAL A 88 -7.10 4.27 3.15
C VAL A 88 -7.71 5.64 3.46
N ASP A 89 -8.97 5.66 3.89
CA ASP A 89 -9.61 6.92 4.26
C ASP A 89 -8.88 7.60 5.40
N TRP A 90 -8.43 6.82 6.37
CA TRP A 90 -7.67 7.36 7.48
C TRP A 90 -6.35 7.97 7.00
N LEU A 91 -5.66 7.26 6.10
CA LEU A 91 -4.39 7.76 5.56
C LEU A 91 -4.59 9.07 4.81
N LYS A 92 -5.70 9.19 4.09
CA LYS A 92 -6.01 10.43 3.39
C LYS A 92 -6.27 11.56 4.39
N ARG A 93 -7.07 11.28 5.41
CA ARG A 93 -7.41 12.31 6.40
C ARG A 93 -6.18 12.79 7.14
N LYS A 94 -5.23 11.90 7.37
CA LYS A 94 -4.01 12.26 8.10
C LYS A 94 -2.91 12.79 7.21
N GLY A 95 -3.16 12.84 5.90
CA GLY A 95 -2.19 13.44 5.00
C GLY A 95 -1.07 12.53 4.53
N TYR A 96 -1.17 11.23 4.80
CA TYR A 96 -0.14 10.30 4.35
C TYR A 96 -0.23 10.04 2.85
N ILE A 97 -1.42 10.12 2.29
CA ILE A 97 -1.61 9.99 0.86
C ILE A 97 -2.55 11.09 0.40
N LYS A 98 -2.41 11.47 -0.85
CA LYS A 98 -3.32 12.42 -1.48
C LYS A 98 -4.49 11.65 -2.05
N SER A 99 -5.35 12.32 -2.79
CA SER A 99 -6.45 11.60 -3.38
C SER A 99 -5.90 10.53 -4.33
N ILE A 100 -6.65 9.45 -4.47
CA ILE A 100 -6.22 8.39 -5.37
C ILE A 100 -6.14 8.91 -6.80
N ASP A 101 -7.04 9.84 -7.14
CA ASP A 101 -7.01 10.41 -8.48
C ASP A 101 -5.68 11.09 -8.77
N GLU A 102 -5.11 11.76 -7.79
CA GLU A 102 -3.81 12.38 -7.99
C GLU A 102 -2.73 11.35 -8.20
N LEU A 103 -2.83 10.24 -7.51
CA LEU A 103 -1.85 9.19 -7.68
C LEU A 103 -1.93 8.55 -9.04
N GLU A 104 -3.13 8.50 -9.62
CA GLU A 104 -3.33 7.85 -10.89
C GLU A 104 -2.96 8.72 -12.06
N GLU A 105 -2.64 9.96 -11.84
CA GLU A 105 -2.30 10.84 -12.93
C GLU A 105 -0.86 10.74 -13.36
N PHE A 106 -0.10 9.87 -12.81
CA PHE A 106 1.31 9.74 -13.19
C PHE A 106 1.57 8.66 -14.24
#